data_da73e76d21819ecab0b629757a30bdbc
#
_entry.id   da73e76d21819ecab0b629757a30bdbc
#
_cell.length_a   1.000
_cell.length_b   1.000
_cell.length_c   1.000
_cell.angle_alpha   90.00
_cell.angle_beta   90.00
_cell.angle_gamma   90.00
#
_symmetry.space_group_name_H-M   'P 1'
#
loop_
_entity.id
_entity.type
_entity.pdbx_description
1 polymer ?
#
loop_
_entity_poly.entity_id
_entity_poly.type
_entity_poly.pdbx_seq_one_letter_code
_entity_poly.pdbx_strand_id
1 'polypeptide(L)'
;HLNFIEMYTHAKKCAPSDIINLLPKPVTIHDPIVRYKIDMSNSRLSENQLPPHFTNIQHALQLARLNLANVDTPNRQIILITDGLPTAHFEGSTLFMLYPPDPQTEAATMREGGLCAREGITINIFLVPSWSQDSEDIAFAHRLAEATRGRVLFTAGHDLDRFVLWDYLQ
;
A
#
# COMPACT_ATOMS: atom_id res chain seq x y z
N HIS A 1 3.08 18.74 -6.85
CA HIS A 1 3.56 18.25 -5.53
C HIS A 1 3.68 16.72 -5.57
N LEU A 2 4.89 16.20 -5.39
CA LEU A 2 5.17 14.78 -5.32
C LEU A 2 5.51 14.41 -3.87
N ASN A 3 4.81 13.42 -3.31
CA ASN A 3 5.05 12.89 -1.97
C ASN A 3 5.33 11.41 -2.06
N PHE A 4 6.19 10.91 -1.18
CA PHE A 4 6.52 9.49 -1.08
C PHE A 4 6.02 8.93 0.26
N ILE A 5 5.47 7.72 0.21
CA ILE A 5 5.01 6.97 1.37
C ILE A 5 5.67 5.60 1.31
N GLU A 6 6.49 5.31 2.31
CA GLU A 6 7.02 3.98 2.57
C GLU A 6 5.92 3.12 3.18
N MET A 7 5.73 1.93 2.65
CA MET A 7 4.67 1.02 3.05
C MET A 7 5.26 -0.33 3.50
N TYR A 8 4.90 -0.73 4.71
CA TYR A 8 5.17 -2.04 5.30
C TYR A 8 4.04 -2.37 6.30
N THR A 9 4.29 -2.91 7.47
CA THR A 9 3.25 -3.21 8.47
C THR A 9 2.40 -1.99 8.84
N HIS A 10 3.02 -0.81 8.82
CA HIS A 10 2.34 0.48 8.78
C HIS A 10 2.92 1.34 7.64
N ALA A 11 2.36 2.50 7.40
CA ALA A 11 2.85 3.42 6.38
C ALA A 11 3.32 4.72 7.01
N LYS A 12 4.34 5.34 6.42
CA LYS A 12 4.82 6.67 6.84
C LYS A 12 5.29 7.50 5.66
N LYS A 13 5.25 8.81 5.81
CA LYS A 13 5.88 9.72 4.84
C LYS A 13 7.38 9.50 4.79
N CYS A 14 7.93 9.53 3.60
CA CYS A 14 9.33 9.35 3.32
C CYS A 14 9.85 10.58 2.56
N ALA A 15 11.01 11.10 2.93
CA ALA A 15 11.67 12.14 2.15
C ALA A 15 12.27 11.55 0.87
N PRO A 16 12.31 12.31 -0.25
CA PRO A 16 12.92 11.81 -1.51
C PRO A 16 14.37 11.32 -1.33
N SER A 17 15.12 11.94 -0.42
CA SER A 17 16.49 11.54 -0.07
C SER A 17 16.59 10.16 0.57
N ASP A 18 15.51 9.71 1.22
CA ASP A 18 15.52 8.47 1.98
C ASP A 18 15.17 7.25 1.12
N ILE A 19 14.59 7.48 -0.08
CA ILE A 19 14.18 6.41 -1.00
C ILE A 19 15.36 5.52 -1.39
N ILE A 20 16.53 6.09 -1.60
CA ILE A 20 17.76 5.37 -1.94
C ILE A 20 18.18 4.40 -0.83
N ASN A 21 17.77 4.67 0.40
CA ASN A 21 18.10 3.88 1.58
C ASN A 21 17.02 2.85 1.94
N LEU A 22 15.92 2.80 1.19
CA LEU A 22 14.88 1.78 1.35
C LEU A 22 15.34 0.44 0.77
N LEU A 23 16.35 -0.14 1.40
CA LEU A 23 16.83 -1.46 1.03
C LEU A 23 15.84 -2.53 1.51
N PRO A 24 15.47 -3.50 0.66
CA PRO A 24 14.69 -4.64 1.08
C PRO A 24 15.46 -5.39 2.17
N LYS A 25 14.87 -5.48 3.36
CA LYS A 25 15.43 -6.31 4.42
C LYS A 25 14.99 -7.75 4.16
N PRO A 26 15.90 -8.70 4.08
CA PRO A 26 15.51 -10.12 4.00
C PRO A 26 14.69 -10.47 5.23
N VAL A 27 13.52 -11.02 5.02
CA VAL A 27 12.62 -11.46 6.07
C VAL A 27 12.50 -12.97 6.02
N THR A 28 12.77 -13.61 7.15
CA THR A 28 12.50 -15.03 7.31
C THR A 28 11.17 -15.16 8.05
N ILE A 29 10.16 -15.66 7.36
CA ILE A 29 8.86 -15.96 7.99
C ILE A 29 9.01 -17.34 8.63
N HIS A 30 9.02 -17.38 9.96
CA HIS A 30 9.11 -18.63 10.72
C HIS A 30 7.74 -19.26 10.97
N ASP A 31 6.67 -18.44 11.00
CA ASP A 31 5.31 -18.90 11.22
C ASP A 31 4.51 -18.91 9.91
N PRO A 32 3.99 -20.08 9.47
CA PRO A 32 3.19 -20.17 8.25
C PRO A 32 1.80 -19.50 8.40
N ILE A 33 1.36 -19.27 9.63
CA ILE A 33 0.07 -18.64 9.93
C ILE A 33 0.27 -17.58 11.01
N VAL A 34 -0.03 -16.33 10.68
CA VAL A 34 0.02 -15.20 11.62
C VAL A 34 -1.37 -14.59 11.74
N ARG A 35 -1.83 -14.39 12.97
CA ARG A 35 -3.11 -13.78 13.32
C ARG A 35 -2.91 -12.88 14.52
N TYR A 36 -2.23 -11.73 14.34
CA TYR A 36 -1.98 -10.77 15.39
C TYR A 36 -2.90 -9.57 15.32
N LYS A 37 -3.29 -9.11 16.49
CA LYS A 37 -4.13 -7.95 16.71
C LYS A 37 -3.53 -7.13 17.84
N ILE A 38 -3.14 -5.88 17.53
CA ILE A 38 -2.43 -5.00 18.46
C ILE A 38 -3.16 -3.66 18.55
N ASP A 39 -3.49 -3.24 19.77
CA ASP A 39 -4.01 -1.90 20.02
C ASP A 39 -2.85 -0.89 20.08
N MET A 40 -2.72 -0.10 19.02
CA MET A 40 -1.68 0.92 18.88
C MET A 40 -1.99 2.24 19.64
N SER A 41 -3.15 2.35 20.28
CA SER A 41 -3.44 3.48 21.19
C SER A 41 -2.64 3.41 22.50
N ASN A 42 -2.05 2.24 22.79
CA ASN A 42 -1.20 2.06 23.96
C ASN A 42 0.13 2.78 23.79
N SER A 43 0.35 3.83 24.56
CA SER A 43 1.56 4.67 24.51
C SER A 43 2.88 3.96 24.82
N ARG A 44 2.82 2.72 25.29
CA ARG A 44 4.01 1.88 25.55
C ARG A 44 4.50 1.14 24.30
N LEU A 45 3.69 1.10 23.24
CA LEU A 45 4.04 0.44 21.99
C LEU A 45 4.60 1.46 21.01
N SER A 46 5.73 1.16 20.44
CA SER A 46 6.37 1.92 19.38
C SER A 46 6.23 1.20 18.04
N GLU A 47 6.04 1.95 16.97
CA GLU A 47 6.02 1.41 15.60
C GLU A 47 7.28 0.60 15.28
N ASN A 48 8.42 0.97 15.87
CA ASN A 48 9.69 0.25 15.68
C ASN A 48 9.70 -1.16 16.29
N GLN A 49 8.74 -1.49 17.13
CA GLN A 49 8.59 -2.81 17.74
C GLN A 49 7.73 -3.76 16.90
N LEU A 50 7.09 -3.24 15.84
CA LEU A 50 6.26 -4.03 14.93
C LEU A 50 7.13 -4.86 13.99
N PRO A 51 6.72 -6.09 13.66
CA PRO A 51 7.34 -6.86 12.60
C PRO A 51 7.26 -6.09 11.27
N PRO A 52 8.36 -5.85 10.56
CA PRO A 52 8.36 -4.93 9.40
C PRO A 52 7.89 -5.57 8.07
N HIS A 53 7.52 -6.83 8.07
CA HIS A 53 7.34 -7.64 6.85
C HIS A 53 5.89 -7.80 6.39
N PHE A 54 4.94 -7.14 7.01
CA PHE A 54 3.56 -7.11 6.54
C PHE A 54 3.33 -5.94 5.58
N THR A 55 2.37 -6.10 4.68
CA THR A 55 2.02 -5.09 3.67
C THR A 55 0.70 -4.44 4.06
N ASN A 56 0.73 -3.16 4.44
CA ASN A 56 -0.45 -2.39 4.85
C ASN A 56 -0.83 -1.36 3.79
N ILE A 57 -1.47 -1.81 2.73
CA ILE A 57 -1.95 -0.95 1.64
C ILE A 57 -3.02 0.02 2.15
N GLN A 58 -3.91 -0.42 3.02
CA GLN A 58 -4.96 0.41 3.59
C GLN A 58 -4.41 1.67 4.26
N HIS A 59 -3.40 1.53 5.12
CA HIS A 59 -2.79 2.67 5.82
C HIS A 59 -2.02 3.59 4.86
N ALA A 60 -1.33 3.02 3.87
CA ALA A 60 -0.64 3.81 2.84
C ALA A 60 -1.62 4.67 2.03
N LEU A 61 -2.75 4.10 1.61
CA LEU A 61 -3.81 4.83 0.89
C LEU A 61 -4.43 5.91 1.77
N GLN A 62 -4.68 5.62 3.05
CA GLN A 62 -5.19 6.60 4.01
C GLN A 62 -4.26 7.81 4.14
N LEU A 63 -2.96 7.58 4.35
CA LEU A 63 -1.98 8.67 4.42
C LEU A 63 -1.91 9.45 3.11
N ALA A 64 -1.88 8.77 1.97
CA ALA A 64 -1.85 9.42 0.66
C ALA A 64 -3.09 10.29 0.43
N ARG A 65 -4.27 9.76 0.73
CA ARG A 65 -5.54 10.48 0.62
C ARG A 65 -5.55 11.74 1.50
N LEU A 66 -5.13 11.63 2.76
CA LEU A 66 -5.06 12.76 3.68
C LEU A 66 -4.05 13.81 3.22
N ASN A 67 -2.94 13.40 2.62
CA ASN A 67 -1.97 14.33 2.05
C ASN A 67 -2.52 15.07 0.80
N LEU A 68 -3.32 14.38 -0.01
CA LEU A 68 -3.92 14.96 -1.21
C LEU A 68 -5.16 15.81 -0.93
N ALA A 69 -5.80 15.66 0.24
CA ALA A 69 -7.00 16.40 0.61
C ALA A 69 -6.81 17.92 0.58
N ASN A 70 -5.61 18.40 0.89
CA ASN A 70 -5.26 19.83 0.95
C ASN A 70 -4.58 20.35 -0.32
N VAL A 71 -4.50 19.55 -1.37
CA VAL A 71 -3.86 19.94 -2.63
C VAL A 71 -4.94 20.38 -3.63
N ASP A 72 -4.89 21.66 -3.99
CA ASP A 72 -5.80 22.24 -4.97
C ASP A 72 -5.31 21.96 -6.40
N THR A 73 -5.58 20.73 -6.86
CA THR A 73 -5.30 20.28 -8.23
C THR A 73 -6.42 19.37 -8.71
N PRO A 74 -6.87 19.50 -9.96
CA PRO A 74 -7.93 18.65 -10.51
C PRO A 74 -7.48 17.19 -10.69
N ASN A 75 -6.18 16.95 -10.88
CA ASN A 75 -5.62 15.62 -11.14
C ASN A 75 -4.87 15.11 -9.90
N ARG A 76 -5.63 14.48 -9.00
CA ARG A 76 -5.03 13.83 -7.82
C ARG A 76 -4.93 12.34 -8.08
N GLN A 77 -3.71 11.81 -7.98
CA GLN A 77 -3.48 10.39 -8.19
C GLN A 77 -2.50 9.81 -7.17
N ILE A 78 -2.68 8.53 -6.90
CA ILE A 78 -1.79 7.69 -6.11
C ILE A 78 -1.18 6.66 -7.06
N ILE A 79 0.12 6.51 -7.03
CA ILE A 79 0.83 5.41 -7.67
C ILE A 79 1.20 4.43 -6.56
N LEU A 80 0.57 3.26 -6.58
CA LEU A 80 0.84 2.17 -5.66
C LEU A 80 1.74 1.14 -6.33
N ILE A 81 2.87 0.84 -5.70
CA ILE A 81 3.81 -0.19 -6.14
C ILE A 81 3.75 -1.33 -5.15
N THR A 82 3.33 -2.51 -5.59
CA THR A 82 3.16 -3.69 -4.73
C THR A 82 3.37 -4.97 -5.53
N ASP A 83 3.65 -6.07 -4.84
CA ASP A 83 3.83 -7.40 -5.43
C ASP A 83 2.67 -8.36 -5.14
N GLY A 84 1.70 -7.98 -4.29
CA GLY A 84 0.59 -8.88 -3.98
C GLY A 84 -0.45 -8.31 -3.03
N LEU A 85 -1.19 -9.24 -2.40
CA LEU A 85 -2.27 -8.95 -1.47
C LEU A 85 -1.78 -8.30 -0.17
N PRO A 86 -2.59 -7.42 0.43
CA PRO A 86 -2.28 -6.84 1.72
C PRO A 86 -2.38 -7.88 2.84
N THR A 87 -1.50 -7.76 3.82
CA THR A 87 -1.43 -8.65 4.99
C THR A 87 -1.58 -7.91 6.32
N ALA A 88 -1.73 -6.59 6.28
CA ALA A 88 -2.02 -5.79 7.46
C ALA A 88 -3.02 -4.68 7.14
N HIS A 89 -3.78 -4.25 8.14
CA HIS A 89 -4.68 -3.11 8.08
C HIS A 89 -4.98 -2.56 9.48
N PHE A 90 -5.47 -1.34 9.53
CA PHE A 90 -6.01 -0.76 10.75
C PHE A 90 -7.53 -0.78 10.76
N GLU A 91 -8.10 -1.05 11.93
CA GLU A 91 -9.48 -0.72 12.27
C GLU A 91 -9.46 0.19 13.50
N GLY A 92 -9.71 1.50 13.31
CA GLY A 92 -9.46 2.49 14.35
C GLY A 92 -7.99 2.50 14.76
N SER A 93 -7.70 2.33 16.04
CA SER A 93 -6.34 2.21 16.59
C SER A 93 -5.78 0.79 16.58
N THR A 94 -6.58 -0.20 16.17
CA THR A 94 -6.17 -1.60 16.19
C THR A 94 -5.50 -1.99 14.89
N LEU A 95 -4.27 -2.47 14.98
CA LEU A 95 -3.51 -3.04 13.87
C LEU A 95 -3.76 -4.55 13.81
N PHE A 96 -4.19 -5.02 12.65
CA PHE A 96 -4.29 -6.43 12.31
C PHE A 96 -3.13 -6.83 11.41
N MET A 97 -2.49 -7.96 11.69
CA MET A 97 -1.45 -8.58 10.88
C MET A 97 -1.87 -10.03 10.61
N LEU A 98 -2.28 -10.29 9.38
CA LEU A 98 -2.92 -11.54 8.97
C LEU A 98 -2.18 -12.16 7.78
N TYR A 99 -1.55 -13.31 8.00
CA TYR A 99 -0.88 -14.08 6.96
C TYR A 99 -1.25 -15.57 7.09
N PRO A 100 -1.57 -16.30 6.01
CA PRO A 100 -1.78 -15.82 4.63
C PRO A 100 -2.79 -14.66 4.53
N PRO A 101 -2.81 -13.95 3.39
CA PRO A 101 -3.75 -12.85 3.18
C PRO A 101 -5.18 -13.21 3.56
N ASP A 102 -5.88 -12.29 4.19
CA ASP A 102 -7.22 -12.50 4.74
C ASP A 102 -8.24 -11.56 4.07
N PRO A 103 -9.46 -12.06 3.75
CA PRO A 103 -10.53 -11.24 3.18
C PRO A 103 -10.88 -9.99 4.00
N GLN A 104 -10.68 -10.01 5.31
CA GLN A 104 -10.89 -8.84 6.17
C GLN A 104 -9.93 -7.70 5.84
N THR A 105 -8.67 -8.02 5.59
CA THR A 105 -7.64 -7.05 5.21
C THR A 105 -7.91 -6.50 3.81
N GLU A 106 -8.29 -7.35 2.87
CA GLU A 106 -8.71 -6.93 1.54
C GLU A 106 -9.92 -5.98 1.60
N ALA A 107 -10.96 -6.33 2.35
CA ALA A 107 -12.13 -5.50 2.52
C ALA A 107 -11.81 -4.14 3.15
N ALA A 108 -10.93 -4.08 4.14
CA ALA A 108 -10.47 -2.82 4.73
C ALA A 108 -9.73 -1.96 3.71
N THR A 109 -8.89 -2.55 2.88
CA THR A 109 -8.17 -1.86 1.80
C THR A 109 -9.13 -1.34 0.73
N MET A 110 -10.11 -2.14 0.32
CA MET A 110 -11.13 -1.73 -0.65
C MET A 110 -12.01 -0.58 -0.11
N ARG A 111 -12.32 -0.56 1.19
CA ARG A 111 -13.04 0.57 1.81
C ARG A 111 -12.24 1.88 1.69
N GLU A 112 -10.93 1.83 1.91
CA GLU A 112 -10.06 3.00 1.77
C GLU A 112 -9.95 3.44 0.30
N GLY A 113 -9.86 2.50 -0.63
CA GLY A 113 -9.94 2.77 -2.08
C GLY A 113 -11.25 3.48 -2.45
N GLY A 114 -12.38 3.05 -1.88
CA GLY A 114 -13.68 3.71 -2.04
C GLY A 114 -13.71 5.14 -1.50
N LEU A 115 -12.97 5.43 -0.41
CA LEU A 115 -12.79 6.81 0.09
C LEU A 115 -11.98 7.65 -0.90
N CYS A 116 -10.89 7.12 -1.43
CA CYS A 116 -10.12 7.78 -2.49
C CYS A 116 -11.00 8.12 -3.70
N ALA A 117 -11.82 7.17 -4.16
CA ALA A 117 -12.74 7.38 -5.29
C ALA A 117 -13.73 8.52 -5.03
N ARG A 118 -14.33 8.56 -3.84
CA ARG A 118 -15.27 9.62 -3.45
C ARG A 118 -14.65 11.01 -3.41
N GLU A 119 -13.36 11.07 -3.09
CA GLU A 119 -12.60 12.32 -3.09
C GLU A 119 -11.98 12.66 -4.46
N GLY A 120 -12.28 11.89 -5.50
CA GLY A 120 -11.79 12.13 -6.86
C GLY A 120 -10.30 11.80 -7.03
N ILE A 121 -9.77 10.87 -6.23
CA ILE A 121 -8.38 10.41 -6.31
C ILE A 121 -8.33 9.12 -7.10
N THR A 122 -7.50 9.08 -8.14
CA THR A 122 -7.25 7.88 -8.95
C THR A 122 -6.10 7.07 -8.36
N ILE A 123 -6.23 5.75 -8.30
CA ILE A 123 -5.18 4.83 -7.87
C ILE A 123 -4.70 4.04 -9.09
N ASN A 124 -3.46 4.26 -9.50
CA ASN A 124 -2.76 3.44 -10.49
C ASN A 124 -1.84 2.47 -9.78
N ILE A 125 -1.86 1.20 -10.17
CA ILE A 125 -1.11 0.14 -9.50
C ILE A 125 -0.04 -0.41 -10.43
N PHE A 126 1.20 -0.36 -9.98
CA PHE A 126 2.31 -1.10 -10.58
C PHE A 126 2.47 -2.42 -9.84
N LEU A 127 2.09 -3.49 -10.49
CA LEU A 127 2.20 -4.84 -9.95
C LEU A 127 3.56 -5.42 -10.34
N VAL A 128 4.42 -5.58 -9.33
CA VAL A 128 5.77 -6.12 -9.49
C VAL A 128 5.70 -7.64 -9.41
N PRO A 129 6.35 -8.39 -10.31
CA PRO A 129 6.36 -9.84 -10.25
C PRO A 129 6.94 -10.37 -8.95
N SER A 130 6.28 -11.34 -8.35
CA SER A 130 6.72 -12.06 -7.15
C SER A 130 6.61 -13.57 -7.38
N TRP A 131 7.47 -14.35 -6.71
CA TRP A 131 7.46 -15.80 -6.78
C TRP A 131 6.18 -16.45 -6.25
N SER A 132 5.50 -15.76 -5.34
CA SER A 132 4.26 -16.22 -4.72
C SER A 132 3.01 -15.60 -5.32
N GLN A 133 3.16 -14.80 -6.39
CA GLN A 133 2.04 -14.09 -7.01
C GLN A 133 1.10 -15.07 -7.70
N ASP A 134 -0.17 -14.94 -7.42
CA ASP A 134 -1.24 -15.73 -8.01
C ASP A 134 -2.33 -14.89 -8.68
N SER A 135 -3.38 -15.56 -9.14
CA SER A 135 -4.51 -14.90 -9.81
C SER A 135 -5.32 -13.99 -8.88
N GLU A 136 -5.32 -14.24 -7.57
CA GLU A 136 -6.03 -13.42 -6.59
C GLU A 136 -5.30 -12.09 -6.37
N ASP A 137 -3.96 -12.09 -6.34
CA ASP A 137 -3.14 -10.86 -6.29
C ASP A 137 -3.48 -9.93 -7.46
N ILE A 138 -3.55 -10.50 -8.66
CA ILE A 138 -3.85 -9.77 -9.89
C ILE A 138 -5.30 -9.26 -9.86
N ALA A 139 -6.25 -10.12 -9.48
CA ALA A 139 -7.66 -9.75 -9.41
C ALA A 139 -7.92 -8.65 -8.37
N PHE A 140 -7.26 -8.71 -7.21
CA PHE A 140 -7.34 -7.66 -6.19
C PHE A 140 -6.81 -6.32 -6.73
N ALA A 141 -5.64 -6.32 -7.38
CA ALA A 141 -5.06 -5.11 -7.95
C ALA A 141 -6.03 -4.45 -8.96
N HIS A 142 -6.65 -5.25 -9.84
CA HIS A 142 -7.66 -4.75 -10.77
C HIS A 142 -8.88 -4.16 -10.06
N ARG A 143 -9.45 -4.86 -9.09
CA ARG A 143 -10.60 -4.35 -8.31
C ARG A 143 -10.29 -3.01 -7.65
N LEU A 144 -9.11 -2.88 -7.05
CA LEU A 144 -8.71 -1.65 -6.36
C LEU A 144 -8.50 -0.48 -7.34
N ALA A 145 -7.81 -0.71 -8.45
CA ALA A 145 -7.59 0.31 -9.46
C ALA A 145 -8.91 0.74 -10.12
N GLU A 146 -9.75 -0.20 -10.55
CA GLU A 146 -11.04 0.05 -11.20
C GLU A 146 -12.00 0.84 -10.30
N ALA A 147 -11.99 0.60 -8.99
CA ALA A 147 -12.80 1.34 -8.02
C ALA A 147 -12.54 2.85 -8.06
N THR A 148 -11.37 3.29 -8.53
CA THR A 148 -10.97 4.69 -8.65
C THR A 148 -10.75 5.14 -10.09
N ARG A 149 -11.18 4.36 -11.09
CA ARG A 149 -10.92 4.57 -12.53
C ARG A 149 -9.42 4.57 -12.89
N GLY A 150 -8.64 3.92 -12.08
CA GLY A 150 -7.21 3.73 -12.32
C GLY A 150 -6.91 2.49 -13.16
N ARG A 151 -5.62 2.22 -13.31
CA ARG A 151 -5.10 1.14 -14.13
C ARG A 151 -4.13 0.26 -13.36
N VAL A 152 -4.01 -0.99 -13.77
CA VAL A 152 -2.96 -1.90 -13.33
C VAL A 152 -1.92 -1.99 -14.45
N LEU A 153 -0.66 -1.78 -14.10
CA LEU A 153 0.48 -1.89 -14.98
C LEU A 153 1.40 -2.98 -14.46
N PHE A 154 1.79 -3.90 -15.34
CA PHE A 154 2.73 -4.95 -15.02
C PHE A 154 4.13 -4.49 -15.42
N THR A 155 5.08 -4.57 -14.50
CA THR A 155 6.45 -4.12 -14.77
C THR A 155 7.47 -5.16 -14.36
N ALA A 156 8.51 -5.30 -15.18
CA ALA A 156 9.65 -6.14 -14.87
C ALA A 156 10.64 -5.49 -13.88
N GLY A 157 10.23 -4.48 -13.15
CA GLY A 157 11.02 -3.83 -12.10
C GLY A 157 12.05 -2.82 -12.59
N HIS A 158 12.83 -3.15 -13.63
CA HIS A 158 13.87 -2.27 -14.19
C HIS A 158 13.34 -1.17 -15.13
N ASP A 159 12.06 -1.23 -15.50
CA ASP A 159 11.40 -0.19 -16.32
C ASP A 159 10.44 0.68 -15.51
N LEU A 160 10.38 0.50 -14.20
CA LEU A 160 9.42 1.17 -13.33
C LEU A 160 9.55 2.71 -13.39
N ASP A 161 10.76 3.22 -13.41
CA ASP A 161 11.06 4.64 -13.49
C ASP A 161 10.48 5.27 -14.77
N ARG A 162 10.58 4.58 -15.91
CA ARG A 162 10.05 5.06 -17.20
C ARG A 162 8.53 5.07 -17.20
N PHE A 163 7.89 4.06 -16.63
CA PHE A 163 6.43 3.98 -16.58
C PHE A 163 5.82 4.99 -15.61
N VAL A 164 6.43 5.20 -14.44
CA VAL A 164 5.96 6.21 -13.49
C VAL A 164 6.04 7.61 -14.08
N LEU A 165 7.13 7.95 -14.76
CA LEU A 165 7.29 9.23 -15.43
C LEU A 165 6.30 9.41 -16.58
N TRP A 166 6.05 8.35 -17.35
CA TRP A 166 5.15 8.42 -18.50
C TRP A 166 3.67 8.59 -18.08
N ASP A 167 3.23 7.90 -17.03
CA ASP A 167 1.87 8.01 -16.50
C ASP A 167 1.63 9.38 -15.83
N TYR A 168 2.68 9.99 -15.27
CA TYR A 168 2.60 11.32 -14.66
C TYR A 168 2.51 12.45 -15.70
N LEU A 169 3.04 12.24 -16.92
CA LEU A 169 3.09 13.26 -17.97
C LEU A 169 1.87 13.23 -18.92
N GLN A 170 0.98 12.25 -18.79
CA GLN A 170 -0.29 12.18 -19.51
C GLN A 170 -1.44 12.72 -18.65
#